data_44ea7baa348286ae80ee52eefd4732bd
#
_entry.id   44ea7baa348286ae80ee52eefd4732bd
#
_cell.length_a   1.000
_cell.length_b   1.000
_cell.length_c   1.000
_cell.angle_alpha   90.00
_cell.angle_beta   90.00
_cell.angle_gamma   90.00
#
_symmetry.space_group_name_H-M   'P 1'
#
loop_
_entity.id
_entity.type
_entity.pdbx_description
1 polymer ?
#
loop_
_entity_poly.entity_id
_entity_poly.type
_entity_poly.pdbx_seq_one_letter_code
_entity_poly.pdbx_strand_id
1 'polypeptide(L)'
;MVAIGVGSAKQAASLNADATGPIFDASENLDFNDATLTLSFNEPVKPSSVLGSALALYNDQAIEADTVSLNMTGGSSNSSNGRTLVFLFSNTDMNALKFLSREGLCSRTGGGDCYVGLQPTFIDDTSNNTLQPRPLYRTDAVVVDTTRPEVQSVTLDMEQGLIVMTLDEPVDDATTALQGITLHNEATLASSSASLRLGENASTTDSDSTQTSSVLQASDIQRVKAEVNLCTSLNDCYMSVDSTTAEDGSKAANKVTDVVKQVGSLTADSTAPSLGDFTNALTLAEADSIALELIAETAPALFTGTADTYVVIENRTFKDAANVSVVTTGAAVQVGTFTS
;
A
#
# COMPACT_ATOMS: atom_id res chain seq x y z
N MET A 1 17.87 11.71 54.17
CA MET A 1 17.45 13.10 53.92
C MET A 1 17.24 13.76 55.29
N VAL A 2 18.00 14.81 55.60
CA VAL A 2 17.80 15.55 56.87
C VAL A 2 16.69 16.57 56.64
N ALA A 3 15.64 16.53 57.42
CA ALA A 3 14.55 17.49 57.33
C ALA A 3 15.05 18.89 57.72
N ILE A 4 14.98 19.85 56.85
CA ILE A 4 15.28 21.25 57.13
C ILE A 4 14.08 21.84 57.87
N GLY A 5 14.27 22.28 59.10
CA GLY A 5 13.22 22.91 59.89
C GLY A 5 12.77 24.23 59.27
N VAL A 6 11.43 24.50 59.27
CA VAL A 6 10.81 25.66 58.63
C VAL A 6 11.43 27.00 59.10
N GLY A 7 11.99 27.05 60.31
CA GLY A 7 12.68 28.23 60.86
C GLY A 7 14.12 28.47 60.36
N SER A 8 14.71 27.56 59.59
CA SER A 8 16.06 27.70 59.00
C SER A 8 16.06 28.06 57.51
N ALA A 9 14.88 28.18 56.90
CA ALA A 9 14.75 28.63 55.51
C ALA A 9 15.17 30.11 55.38
N LYS A 10 16.10 30.39 54.45
CA LYS A 10 16.49 31.77 54.09
C LYS A 10 15.95 32.11 52.70
N GLN A 11 15.39 33.28 52.60
CA GLN A 11 15.01 33.82 51.29
C GLN A 11 16.27 34.18 50.51
N ALA A 12 16.30 33.87 49.21
CA ALA A 12 17.36 34.32 48.32
C ALA A 12 17.35 35.85 48.23
N ALA A 13 18.53 36.47 48.33
CA ALA A 13 18.65 37.92 48.22
C ALA A 13 18.41 38.46 46.79
N SER A 14 18.69 37.64 45.79
CA SER A 14 18.40 37.92 44.37
C SER A 14 18.16 36.61 43.64
N LEU A 15 17.32 36.66 42.64
CA LEU A 15 17.07 35.58 41.68
C LEU A 15 17.21 36.15 40.29
N ASN A 16 18.16 35.67 39.53
CA ASN A 16 18.24 35.97 38.12
C ASN A 16 17.44 34.90 37.36
N ALA A 17 16.52 35.36 36.51
CA ALA A 17 15.83 34.44 35.62
C ALA A 17 16.80 33.85 34.61
N ASP A 18 16.58 32.59 34.23
CA ASP A 18 17.28 31.98 33.12
C ASP A 18 16.92 32.67 31.83
N ALA A 19 17.92 33.07 31.05
CA ALA A 19 17.78 33.79 29.78
C ALA A 19 18.60 33.13 28.66
N THR A 20 19.12 31.91 28.90
CA THR A 20 19.87 31.15 27.90
C THR A 20 19.04 29.98 27.43
N GLY A 21 18.95 29.82 26.14
CA GLY A 21 18.25 28.66 25.55
C GLY A 21 19.12 27.41 25.53
N PRO A 22 18.50 26.24 25.45
CA PRO A 22 19.20 24.96 25.42
C PRO A 22 20.09 24.83 24.19
N ILE A 23 21.14 24.04 24.34
CA ILE A 23 22.04 23.67 23.24
C ILE A 23 21.81 22.19 22.94
N PHE A 24 21.64 21.85 21.64
CA PHE A 24 21.61 20.48 21.17
C PHE A 24 23.00 19.85 21.28
N ASP A 25 23.16 18.80 22.08
CA ASP A 25 24.44 18.15 22.36
C ASP A 25 24.69 16.90 21.52
N ALA A 26 23.67 16.05 21.36
CA ALA A 26 23.80 14.79 20.63
C ALA A 26 22.50 14.29 20.03
N SER A 27 22.60 13.62 18.88
CA SER A 27 21.59 12.71 18.33
C SER A 27 22.06 11.28 18.64
N GLU A 28 21.44 10.66 19.63
CA GLU A 28 21.92 9.39 20.17
C GLU A 28 21.49 8.20 19.34
N ASN A 29 20.20 8.13 18.97
CA ASN A 29 19.64 6.99 18.25
C ASN A 29 18.43 7.40 17.40
N LEU A 30 18.42 6.96 16.16
CA LEU A 30 17.26 6.93 15.27
C LEU A 30 16.80 5.48 15.16
N ASP A 31 15.54 5.19 15.48
CA ASP A 31 14.96 3.86 15.39
C ASP A 31 13.78 3.85 14.40
N PHE A 32 13.95 3.12 13.29
CA PHE A 32 12.94 2.98 12.26
C PHE A 32 11.76 2.11 12.68
N ASN A 33 12.02 1.10 13.56
CA ASN A 33 10.96 0.17 14.00
C ASN A 33 10.02 0.83 15.02
N ASP A 34 10.59 1.65 15.92
CA ASP A 34 9.83 2.36 16.95
C ASP A 34 9.39 3.77 16.50
N ALA A 35 9.81 4.21 15.31
CA ALA A 35 9.59 5.55 14.77
C ALA A 35 10.03 6.66 15.73
N THR A 36 11.25 6.54 16.30
CA THR A 36 11.75 7.46 17.32
C THR A 36 13.13 8.02 16.99
N LEU A 37 13.39 9.24 17.48
CA LEU A 37 14.71 9.87 17.47
C LEU A 37 15.03 10.38 18.88
N THR A 38 16.13 9.89 19.46
CA THR A 38 16.59 10.31 20.80
C THR A 38 17.60 11.42 20.69
N LEU A 39 17.30 12.55 21.32
CA LEU A 39 18.08 13.78 21.29
C LEU A 39 18.51 14.18 22.71
N SER A 40 19.74 14.67 22.87
CA SER A 40 20.27 15.17 24.12
C SER A 40 20.58 16.65 24.06
N PHE A 41 20.39 17.33 25.20
CA PHE A 41 20.62 18.76 25.37
C PHE A 41 21.50 19.03 26.60
N ASN A 42 22.18 20.19 26.61
CA ASN A 42 23.02 20.60 27.74
C ASN A 42 22.22 20.91 29.03
N GLU A 43 20.90 21.17 28.88
CA GLU A 43 20.01 21.51 30.00
C GLU A 43 18.59 20.91 29.78
N PRO A 44 17.71 20.95 30.82
CA PRO A 44 16.36 20.42 30.70
C PRO A 44 15.51 21.21 29.71
N VAL A 45 14.95 20.50 28.75
CA VAL A 45 14.01 21.01 27.76
C VAL A 45 12.56 20.69 28.13
N LYS A 46 11.61 21.37 27.47
CA LYS A 46 10.18 21.26 27.68
C LYS A 46 9.53 20.50 26.50
N PRO A 47 9.32 19.17 26.59
CA PRO A 47 8.83 18.38 25.45
C PRO A 47 7.49 18.82 24.88
N SER A 48 6.65 19.48 25.68
CA SER A 48 5.36 20.05 25.22
C SER A 48 5.51 21.25 24.26
N SER A 49 6.73 21.80 24.10
CA SER A 49 7.03 22.88 23.14
C SER A 49 7.60 22.35 21.82
N VAL A 50 7.75 21.02 21.65
CA VAL A 50 8.29 20.43 20.43
C VAL A 50 7.50 20.87 19.21
N LEU A 51 8.19 21.42 18.22
CA LEU A 51 7.68 21.75 16.90
C LEU A 51 8.38 20.86 15.87
N GLY A 52 7.75 19.73 15.51
CA GLY A 52 8.33 18.73 14.61
C GLY A 52 8.79 19.29 13.27
N SER A 53 8.05 20.24 12.70
CA SER A 53 8.41 20.89 11.42
C SER A 53 9.68 21.75 11.47
N ALA A 54 10.29 21.91 12.65
CA ALA A 54 11.57 22.56 12.83
C ALA A 54 12.75 21.57 12.89
N LEU A 55 12.51 20.28 12.60
CA LEU A 55 13.51 19.22 12.48
C LEU A 55 13.67 18.81 11.02
N ALA A 56 14.92 18.58 10.61
CA ALA A 56 15.23 17.99 9.31
C ALA A 56 16.36 16.96 9.44
N LEU A 57 16.33 15.95 8.59
CA LEU A 57 17.39 14.94 8.45
C LEU A 57 18.11 15.13 7.12
N TYR A 58 19.40 14.82 7.09
CA TYR A 58 20.29 14.96 5.93
C TYR A 58 21.21 13.74 5.85
N ASN A 59 21.56 13.33 4.65
CA ASN A 59 22.53 12.25 4.44
C ASN A 59 23.99 12.69 4.52
N ASP A 60 24.27 13.99 4.50
CA ASP A 60 25.61 14.57 4.62
C ASP A 60 25.59 15.80 5.51
N GLN A 61 26.75 16.11 6.11
CA GLN A 61 26.97 17.31 6.90
C GLN A 61 27.07 18.56 6.01
N ALA A 62 27.66 18.43 4.82
CA ALA A 62 27.69 19.46 3.80
C ALA A 62 26.41 19.42 2.98
N ILE A 63 25.64 20.51 2.97
CA ILE A 63 24.42 20.58 2.16
C ILE A 63 24.84 21.00 0.74
N GLU A 64 24.92 20.03 -0.14
CA GLU A 64 25.22 20.19 -1.57
C GLU A 64 23.96 19.93 -2.43
N ALA A 65 24.08 20.05 -3.74
CA ALA A 65 22.95 19.90 -4.66
C ALA A 65 22.37 18.47 -4.72
N ASP A 66 23.18 17.48 -4.38
CA ASP A 66 22.85 16.05 -4.34
C ASP A 66 22.57 15.51 -2.92
N THR A 67 22.52 16.38 -1.92
CA THR A 67 22.19 16.00 -0.55
C THR A 67 20.74 15.53 -0.44
N VAL A 68 20.55 14.27 -0.05
CA VAL A 68 19.22 13.75 0.26
C VAL A 68 18.80 14.26 1.64
N SER A 69 17.62 14.85 1.72
CA SER A 69 17.11 15.43 2.96
C SER A 69 15.61 15.23 3.12
N LEU A 70 15.16 15.25 4.38
CA LEU A 70 13.75 15.20 4.75
C LEU A 70 13.46 16.27 5.80
N ASN A 71 12.60 17.22 5.46
CA ASN A 71 12.01 18.13 6.44
C ASN A 71 10.77 17.48 7.06
N MET A 72 10.72 17.40 8.37
CA MET A 72 9.55 16.83 9.03
C MET A 72 8.32 17.72 8.84
N THR A 73 7.17 17.09 8.70
CA THR A 73 5.87 17.78 8.59
C THR A 73 5.19 17.92 9.95
N GLY A 74 5.58 17.08 10.92
CA GLY A 74 5.01 17.02 12.25
C GLY A 74 5.87 16.22 13.21
N GLY A 75 5.23 15.61 14.18
CA GLY A 75 5.84 14.83 15.25
C GLY A 75 5.60 15.41 16.62
N SER A 76 5.91 14.65 17.64
CA SER A 76 5.61 14.99 19.03
C SER A 76 6.64 14.36 20.00
N SER A 77 6.45 14.57 21.30
CA SER A 77 7.18 13.86 22.32
C SER A 77 6.29 13.59 23.53
N ASN A 78 6.46 12.42 24.13
CA ASN A 78 5.85 12.06 25.42
C ASN A 78 6.86 12.02 26.57
N SER A 79 8.08 12.50 26.34
CA SER A 79 9.12 12.61 27.37
C SER A 79 8.69 13.55 28.51
N SER A 80 9.25 13.36 29.71
CA SER A 80 9.19 14.35 30.79
C SER A 80 10.23 15.43 30.57
N ASN A 81 10.05 16.59 31.21
CA ASN A 81 11.10 17.63 31.22
C ASN A 81 12.43 17.04 31.64
N GLY A 82 13.45 17.23 30.85
CA GLY A 82 14.77 16.63 31.07
C GLY A 82 15.75 16.98 29.97
N ARG A 83 16.96 16.47 30.08
CA ARG A 83 18.02 16.70 29.08
C ARG A 83 17.94 15.76 27.89
N THR A 84 17.16 14.68 27.96
CA THR A 84 16.92 13.74 26.86
C THR A 84 15.49 13.87 26.40
N LEU A 85 15.31 13.96 25.10
CA LEU A 85 14.04 14.02 24.41
C LEU A 85 13.94 12.82 23.48
N VAL A 86 12.85 12.07 23.56
CA VAL A 86 12.47 11.09 22.56
C VAL A 86 11.44 11.76 21.66
N PHE A 87 11.84 12.08 20.44
CA PHE A 87 10.97 12.59 19.39
C PHE A 87 10.26 11.41 18.71
N LEU A 88 8.95 11.52 18.55
CA LEU A 88 8.10 10.54 17.89
C LEU A 88 7.75 11.08 16.50
N PHE A 89 8.17 10.38 15.46
CA PHE A 89 7.82 10.75 14.09
C PHE A 89 6.31 10.59 13.84
N SER A 90 5.77 11.40 12.93
CA SER A 90 4.48 11.09 12.34
C SER A 90 4.61 9.90 11.37
N ASN A 91 3.52 9.16 11.14
CA ASN A 91 3.52 8.07 10.17
C ASN A 91 3.93 8.56 8.77
N THR A 92 3.47 9.75 8.38
CA THR A 92 3.82 10.36 7.09
C THR A 92 5.34 10.58 6.97
N ASP A 93 5.97 11.16 8.00
CA ASP A 93 7.40 11.44 7.97
C ASP A 93 8.23 10.16 8.04
N MET A 94 7.81 9.17 8.86
CA MET A 94 8.49 7.88 8.95
C MET A 94 8.41 7.11 7.63
N ASN A 95 7.24 7.10 6.98
CA ASN A 95 7.07 6.48 5.67
C ASN A 95 7.97 7.12 4.62
N ALA A 96 8.03 8.45 4.58
CA ALA A 96 8.94 9.18 3.69
C ALA A 96 10.42 8.87 4.00
N LEU A 97 10.79 8.76 5.27
CA LEU A 97 12.14 8.42 5.69
C LEU A 97 12.53 6.99 5.25
N LYS A 98 11.61 6.02 5.37
CA LYS A 98 11.83 4.65 4.89
C LYS A 98 12.20 4.64 3.41
N PHE A 99 11.48 5.35 2.55
CA PHE A 99 11.83 5.45 1.12
C PHE A 99 13.16 6.15 0.88
N LEU A 100 13.40 7.30 1.51
CA LEU A 100 14.65 8.04 1.35
C LEU A 100 15.87 7.29 1.89
N SER A 101 15.67 6.29 2.77
CA SER A 101 16.76 5.41 3.22
C SER A 101 17.37 4.60 2.07
N ARG A 102 16.61 4.28 1.03
CA ARG A 102 17.12 3.64 -0.21
C ARG A 102 18.06 4.56 -0.97
N GLU A 103 17.82 5.87 -0.91
CA GLU A 103 18.66 6.91 -1.52
C GLU A 103 19.84 7.31 -0.64
N GLY A 104 19.99 6.66 0.52
CA GLY A 104 21.11 6.84 1.43
C GLY A 104 20.87 7.80 2.58
N LEU A 105 19.62 8.18 2.87
CA LEU A 105 19.29 8.97 4.07
C LEU A 105 19.14 8.05 5.29
N CYS A 106 20.00 8.21 6.28
CA CYS A 106 19.96 7.43 7.53
C CYS A 106 19.93 5.90 7.30
N SER A 107 20.63 5.42 6.28
CA SER A 107 20.58 4.02 5.82
C SER A 107 21.58 3.08 6.47
N ARG A 108 22.51 3.61 7.30
CA ARG A 108 23.61 2.86 7.89
C ARG A 108 23.51 2.77 9.40
N THR A 109 23.64 1.56 9.93
CA THR A 109 23.55 1.30 11.37
C THR A 109 24.49 2.13 12.25
N GLY A 110 25.63 2.61 11.72
CA GLY A 110 26.55 3.50 12.42
C GLY A 110 26.26 4.99 12.28
N GLY A 111 25.09 5.38 11.73
CA GLY A 111 24.70 6.79 11.58
C GLY A 111 25.59 7.62 10.65
N GLY A 112 26.44 6.97 9.84
CA GLY A 112 27.42 7.65 8.99
C GLY A 112 26.85 8.49 7.87
N ASP A 113 25.56 8.37 7.62
CA ASP A 113 24.76 9.06 6.60
C ASP A 113 23.47 9.65 7.21
N CYS A 114 23.51 10.03 8.48
CA CYS A 114 22.35 10.55 9.19
C CYS A 114 22.76 11.77 10.04
N TYR A 115 22.35 12.94 9.60
CA TYR A 115 22.60 14.20 10.27
C TYR A 115 21.31 14.90 10.62
N VAL A 116 21.23 15.41 11.84
CA VAL A 116 20.07 16.12 12.38
C VAL A 116 20.30 17.63 12.32
N GLY A 117 19.37 18.35 11.74
CA GLY A 117 19.27 19.79 11.76
C GLY A 117 18.07 20.24 12.59
N LEU A 118 18.30 21.08 13.60
CA LEU A 118 17.26 21.67 14.42
C LEU A 118 17.22 23.17 14.24
N GLN A 119 16.03 23.71 13.96
CA GLN A 119 15.82 25.16 13.96
C GLN A 119 15.62 25.66 15.40
N PRO A 120 15.87 26.95 15.70
CA PRO A 120 15.69 27.50 17.03
C PRO A 120 14.28 27.32 17.62
N THR A 121 13.28 27.18 16.79
CA THR A 121 11.88 26.96 17.17
C THR A 121 11.54 25.52 17.48
N PHE A 122 12.48 24.57 17.37
CA PHE A 122 12.23 23.15 17.58
C PHE A 122 11.75 22.83 18.99
N ILE A 123 12.41 23.42 20.02
CA ILE A 123 12.10 23.15 21.41
C ILE A 123 12.56 24.33 22.29
N ASP A 124 11.82 24.57 23.38
CA ASP A 124 12.19 25.51 24.42
C ASP A 124 12.72 24.78 25.66
N ASP A 125 13.48 25.50 26.48
CA ASP A 125 13.78 25.08 27.85
C ASP A 125 12.58 25.25 28.81
N THR A 126 12.76 24.94 30.05
CA THR A 126 11.72 25.10 31.12
C THR A 126 11.40 26.55 31.44
N SER A 127 12.25 27.50 31.04
CA SER A 127 12.09 28.96 31.20
C SER A 127 11.50 29.63 29.94
N ASN A 128 11.21 28.86 28.88
CA ASN A 128 10.73 29.26 27.54
C ASN A 128 11.81 30.04 26.75
N ASN A 129 13.07 29.74 26.93
CA ASN A 129 14.12 30.20 26.04
C ASN A 129 14.24 29.22 24.86
N THR A 130 14.32 29.74 23.62
CA THR A 130 14.41 28.90 22.41
C THR A 130 15.77 28.25 22.24
N LEU A 131 15.81 27.14 21.51
CA LEU A 131 17.03 26.41 21.17
C LEU A 131 18.07 27.32 20.52
N GLN A 132 19.34 27.20 20.95
CA GLN A 132 20.42 27.89 20.27
C GLN A 132 20.80 27.25 18.96
N PRO A 133 21.08 28.05 17.89
CA PRO A 133 21.49 27.51 16.59
C PRO A 133 22.75 26.66 16.66
N ARG A 134 22.74 25.51 16.01
CA ARG A 134 23.88 24.60 15.87
C ARG A 134 24.03 24.11 14.43
N PRO A 135 25.24 23.75 14.00
CA PRO A 135 25.47 22.99 12.77
C PRO A 135 24.75 21.63 12.82
N LEU A 136 24.63 21.00 11.67
CA LEU A 136 24.13 19.63 11.56
C LEU A 136 24.94 18.69 12.47
N TYR A 137 24.25 17.83 13.18
CA TYR A 137 24.84 16.87 14.12
C TYR A 137 24.63 15.45 13.64
N ARG A 138 25.70 14.68 13.54
CA ARG A 138 25.61 13.27 13.12
C ARG A 138 24.93 12.44 14.19
N THR A 139 24.01 11.57 13.79
CA THR A 139 23.41 10.59 14.69
C THR A 139 24.41 9.50 15.02
N ASP A 140 24.52 9.13 16.31
CA ASP A 140 25.49 8.14 16.79
C ASP A 140 25.13 6.72 16.36
N ALA A 141 23.84 6.41 16.36
CA ALA A 141 23.31 5.10 15.96
C ALA A 141 22.03 5.22 15.13
N VAL A 142 21.85 4.30 14.19
CA VAL A 142 20.60 4.08 13.44
C VAL A 142 20.22 2.62 13.58
N VAL A 143 19.03 2.36 14.08
CA VAL A 143 18.39 1.05 14.05
C VAL A 143 17.58 0.99 12.74
N VAL A 144 18.11 0.24 11.78
CA VAL A 144 17.47 0.10 10.48
C VAL A 144 16.15 -0.65 10.59
N ASP A 145 15.26 -0.42 9.62
CA ASP A 145 13.98 -1.08 9.56
C ASP A 145 14.11 -2.60 9.42
N THR A 146 13.46 -3.33 10.30
CA THR A 146 13.37 -4.81 10.29
C THR A 146 11.91 -5.28 10.38
N THR A 147 10.97 -4.35 10.45
CA THR A 147 9.55 -4.65 10.42
C THR A 147 9.14 -5.11 9.03
N ARG A 148 8.17 -5.99 8.97
CA ARG A 148 7.63 -6.51 7.71
C ARG A 148 6.27 -5.89 7.48
N PRO A 149 5.99 -5.35 6.29
CA PRO A 149 4.68 -4.81 6.00
C PRO A 149 3.58 -5.86 6.19
N GLU A 150 2.48 -5.45 6.82
CA GLU A 150 1.30 -6.27 7.02
C GLU A 150 0.11 -5.72 6.23
N VAL A 151 -0.55 -6.59 5.49
CA VAL A 151 -1.79 -6.22 4.79
C VAL A 151 -2.90 -5.99 5.82
N GLN A 152 -3.45 -4.78 5.85
CA GLN A 152 -4.53 -4.40 6.74
C GLN A 152 -5.90 -4.70 6.13
N SER A 153 -6.08 -4.37 4.84
CA SER A 153 -7.32 -4.61 4.12
C SER A 153 -7.08 -4.86 2.64
N VAL A 154 -8.05 -5.51 2.01
CA VAL A 154 -8.04 -5.83 0.58
C VAL A 154 -9.40 -5.51 -0.01
N THR A 155 -9.41 -4.97 -1.23
CA THR A 155 -10.61 -4.83 -2.05
C THR A 155 -10.39 -5.47 -3.41
N LEU A 156 -11.45 -6.00 -4.00
CA LEU A 156 -11.46 -6.61 -5.33
C LEU A 156 -12.58 -6.01 -6.17
N ASP A 157 -12.24 -5.45 -7.29
CA ASP A 157 -13.19 -4.96 -8.29
C ASP A 157 -13.15 -5.87 -9.52
N MET A 158 -14.18 -6.68 -9.72
CA MET A 158 -14.28 -7.61 -10.84
C MET A 158 -14.71 -6.92 -12.13
N GLU A 159 -15.31 -5.73 -12.06
CA GLU A 159 -15.67 -4.92 -13.21
C GLU A 159 -14.42 -4.35 -13.90
N GLN A 160 -13.48 -3.82 -13.07
CA GLN A 160 -12.23 -3.24 -13.56
C GLN A 160 -11.06 -4.22 -13.54
N GLY A 161 -11.21 -5.35 -12.88
CA GLY A 161 -10.12 -6.29 -12.64
C GLY A 161 -9.04 -5.71 -11.74
N LEU A 162 -9.43 -4.97 -10.70
CA LEU A 162 -8.53 -4.23 -9.83
C LEU A 162 -8.49 -4.85 -8.43
N ILE A 163 -7.28 -5.12 -7.94
CA ILE A 163 -7.02 -5.42 -6.53
C ILE A 163 -6.35 -4.21 -5.89
N VAL A 164 -6.87 -3.79 -4.73
CA VAL A 164 -6.24 -2.77 -3.90
C VAL A 164 -5.94 -3.38 -2.54
N MET A 165 -4.69 -3.30 -2.13
CA MET A 165 -4.23 -3.69 -0.78
C MET A 165 -3.82 -2.44 -0.01
N THR A 166 -4.27 -2.33 1.24
CA THR A 166 -3.80 -1.32 2.19
C THR A 166 -2.92 -2.01 3.21
N LEU A 167 -1.75 -1.46 3.46
CA LEU A 167 -0.74 -1.98 4.37
C LEU A 167 -0.52 -0.99 5.53
N ASP A 168 0.10 -1.45 6.61
CA ASP A 168 0.47 -0.61 7.76
C ASP A 168 1.70 0.25 7.51
N GLU A 169 2.53 -0.14 6.55
CA GLU A 169 3.71 0.61 6.11
C GLU A 169 3.86 0.63 4.59
N PRO A 170 4.65 1.56 4.03
CA PRO A 170 4.76 1.72 2.59
C PRO A 170 5.53 0.57 1.95
N VAL A 171 5.07 0.17 0.77
CA VAL A 171 5.72 -0.85 -0.07
C VAL A 171 6.28 -0.23 -1.35
N ASP A 172 7.29 -0.88 -1.90
CA ASP A 172 7.84 -0.57 -3.21
C ASP A 172 6.94 -1.18 -4.30
N ASP A 173 6.19 -0.35 -5.00
CA ASP A 173 5.28 -0.80 -6.05
C ASP A 173 5.99 -1.55 -7.18
N ALA A 174 7.25 -1.25 -7.45
CA ALA A 174 8.05 -1.97 -8.44
C ALA A 174 8.26 -3.44 -8.07
N THR A 175 8.13 -3.79 -6.78
CA THR A 175 8.27 -5.16 -6.29
C THR A 175 6.93 -5.90 -6.17
N THR A 176 5.80 -5.20 -6.36
CA THR A 176 4.47 -5.79 -6.21
C THR A 176 4.20 -6.84 -7.29
N ALA A 177 3.97 -8.08 -6.87
CA ALA A 177 3.76 -9.23 -7.73
C ALA A 177 2.50 -10.00 -7.34
N LEU A 178 1.48 -9.99 -8.20
CA LEU A 178 0.22 -10.73 -7.96
C LEU A 178 0.41 -12.25 -7.89
N GLN A 179 1.54 -12.77 -8.39
CA GLN A 179 1.90 -14.19 -8.26
C GLN A 179 2.03 -14.66 -6.81
N GLY A 180 2.25 -13.76 -5.84
CA GLY A 180 2.20 -14.06 -4.41
C GLY A 180 0.78 -14.15 -3.84
N ILE A 181 -0.26 -13.94 -4.66
CA ILE A 181 -1.64 -13.85 -4.24
C ILE A 181 -2.43 -15.08 -4.71
N THR A 182 -3.22 -15.64 -3.79
CA THR A 182 -4.20 -16.69 -4.10
C THR A 182 -5.57 -16.25 -3.59
N LEU A 183 -6.54 -16.16 -4.49
CA LEU A 183 -7.95 -16.02 -4.14
C LEU A 183 -8.53 -17.39 -3.76
N HIS A 184 -9.38 -17.43 -2.73
CA HIS A 184 -10.02 -18.66 -2.31
C HIS A 184 -11.34 -18.40 -1.56
N ASN A 185 -12.20 -19.43 -1.47
CA ASN A 185 -13.57 -19.26 -0.99
C ASN A 185 -13.78 -19.54 0.51
N GLU A 186 -12.73 -19.84 1.26
CA GLU A 186 -12.81 -20.17 2.68
C GLU A 186 -11.78 -19.37 3.48
N ALA A 187 -12.00 -19.21 4.79
CA ALA A 187 -11.10 -18.44 5.67
C ALA A 187 -9.68 -19.02 5.77
N THR A 188 -9.46 -20.24 5.36
CA THR A 188 -8.13 -20.85 5.24
C THR A 188 -7.97 -21.53 3.89
N LEU A 189 -6.82 -21.33 3.24
CA LEU A 189 -6.55 -21.93 1.94
C LEU A 189 -6.63 -23.46 1.95
N ALA A 190 -6.23 -24.10 3.04
CA ALA A 190 -6.23 -25.55 3.18
C ALA A 190 -7.64 -26.18 3.21
N SER A 191 -8.68 -25.42 3.63
CA SER A 191 -10.08 -25.85 3.64
C SER A 191 -10.85 -25.45 2.39
N SER A 192 -10.24 -24.64 1.52
CA SER A 192 -10.89 -24.10 0.34
C SER A 192 -11.22 -25.18 -0.68
N SER A 193 -12.46 -25.15 -1.19
CA SER A 193 -12.93 -26.01 -2.29
C SER A 193 -12.74 -25.34 -3.66
N ALA A 194 -12.57 -24.02 -3.70
CA ALA A 194 -12.24 -23.24 -4.89
C ALA A 194 -11.11 -22.27 -4.57
N SER A 195 -10.05 -22.30 -5.34
CA SER A 195 -8.91 -21.41 -5.19
C SER A 195 -8.25 -21.12 -6.53
N LEU A 196 -7.71 -19.91 -6.66
CA LEU A 196 -7.02 -19.44 -7.85
C LEU A 196 -5.78 -18.65 -7.47
N ARG A 197 -4.60 -19.17 -7.78
CA ARG A 197 -3.36 -18.38 -7.75
C ARG A 197 -3.35 -17.43 -8.96
N LEU A 198 -3.08 -16.15 -8.70
CA LEU A 198 -3.01 -15.13 -9.75
C LEU A 198 -1.70 -15.28 -10.55
N GLY A 199 -1.74 -14.79 -11.78
CA GLY A 199 -0.57 -14.67 -12.65
C GLY A 199 0.21 -13.38 -12.39
N GLU A 200 0.96 -12.94 -13.38
CA GLU A 200 1.62 -11.64 -13.33
C GLU A 200 0.59 -10.51 -13.35
N ASN A 201 0.89 -9.40 -12.70
CA ASN A 201 0.08 -8.19 -12.79
C ASN A 201 0.19 -7.58 -14.20
N ALA A 202 -0.93 -7.03 -14.70
CA ALA A 202 -0.92 -6.26 -15.95
C ALA A 202 -0.24 -4.90 -15.75
N SER A 203 -0.46 -4.27 -14.60
CA SER A 203 0.19 -3.03 -14.18
C SER A 203 -0.02 -2.79 -12.69
N THR A 204 0.87 -2.02 -12.08
CA THR A 204 0.70 -1.36 -10.79
C THR A 204 0.47 0.13 -11.05
N THR A 205 -0.42 0.76 -10.30
CA THR A 205 -0.89 2.12 -10.61
C THR A 205 -0.52 3.17 -9.57
N ASP A 206 0.00 2.77 -8.42
CA ASP A 206 0.37 3.70 -7.36
C ASP A 206 1.88 3.85 -7.22
N SER A 207 2.31 4.96 -6.66
CA SER A 207 3.70 5.26 -6.37
C SER A 207 3.94 5.09 -4.86
N ASP A 208 4.75 4.10 -4.50
CA ASP A 208 5.42 3.97 -3.20
C ASP A 208 4.59 4.49 -2.00
N SER A 209 3.55 3.77 -1.60
CA SER A 209 2.65 4.19 -0.54
C SER A 209 2.22 3.03 0.36
N THR A 210 1.41 3.32 1.38
CA THR A 210 0.74 2.30 2.20
C THR A 210 -0.44 1.63 1.49
N GLN A 211 -0.70 2.01 0.24
CA GLN A 211 -1.72 1.40 -0.59
C GLN A 211 -1.12 1.06 -1.95
N THR A 212 -1.27 -0.17 -2.39
CA THR A 212 -0.89 -0.62 -3.72
C THR A 212 -2.10 -1.09 -4.49
N SER A 213 -2.18 -0.70 -5.76
CA SER A 213 -3.25 -1.08 -6.68
C SER A 213 -2.67 -1.85 -7.86
N SER A 214 -3.19 -3.02 -8.12
CA SER A 214 -2.73 -3.89 -9.21
C SER A 214 -3.88 -4.30 -10.11
N VAL A 215 -3.66 -4.18 -11.41
CA VAL A 215 -4.62 -4.63 -12.43
C VAL A 215 -4.35 -6.09 -12.75
N LEU A 216 -5.40 -6.90 -12.69
CA LEU A 216 -5.36 -8.31 -13.07
C LEU A 216 -5.16 -8.48 -14.57
N GLN A 217 -4.46 -9.54 -14.97
CA GLN A 217 -4.47 -9.98 -16.36
C GLN A 217 -5.89 -10.40 -16.78
N ALA A 218 -6.24 -10.14 -18.03
CA ALA A 218 -7.54 -10.55 -18.57
C ALA A 218 -7.81 -12.06 -18.40
N SER A 219 -6.76 -12.89 -18.49
CA SER A 219 -6.84 -14.33 -18.26
C SER A 219 -7.23 -14.67 -16.80
N ASP A 220 -6.72 -13.92 -15.81
CA ASP A 220 -7.06 -14.15 -14.41
C ASP A 220 -8.48 -13.69 -14.10
N ILE A 221 -8.89 -12.53 -14.64
CA ILE A 221 -10.29 -12.07 -14.54
C ILE A 221 -11.24 -13.15 -15.08
N GLN A 222 -10.96 -13.69 -16.26
CA GLN A 222 -11.77 -14.76 -16.86
C GLN A 222 -11.80 -16.02 -16.01
N ARG A 223 -10.65 -16.42 -15.42
CA ARG A 223 -10.56 -17.59 -14.53
C ARG A 223 -11.35 -17.40 -13.24
N VAL A 224 -11.25 -16.22 -12.60
CA VAL A 224 -12.06 -15.92 -11.40
C VAL A 224 -13.55 -15.95 -11.74
N LYS A 225 -13.96 -15.31 -12.85
CA LYS A 225 -15.37 -15.30 -13.31
C LYS A 225 -15.89 -16.70 -13.68
N ALA A 226 -15.01 -17.60 -14.13
CA ALA A 226 -15.39 -18.97 -14.46
C ALA A 226 -15.60 -19.89 -13.24
N GLU A 227 -15.03 -19.52 -12.09
CA GLU A 227 -15.13 -20.30 -10.86
C GLU A 227 -16.40 -19.95 -10.08
N VAL A 228 -17.42 -20.79 -10.22
CA VAL A 228 -18.78 -20.55 -9.69
C VAL A 228 -18.90 -20.41 -8.16
N ASN A 229 -17.86 -20.78 -7.41
CA ASN A 229 -17.82 -20.73 -5.96
C ASN A 229 -16.67 -19.85 -5.43
N LEU A 230 -16.11 -18.94 -6.24
CA LEU A 230 -15.00 -18.09 -5.87
C LEU A 230 -15.38 -16.62 -6.03
N CYS A 231 -15.31 -15.86 -4.95
CA CYS A 231 -15.60 -14.43 -4.93
C CYS A 231 -16.95 -14.04 -5.57
N THR A 232 -17.99 -14.87 -5.35
CA THR A 232 -19.35 -14.55 -5.77
C THR A 232 -20.04 -13.59 -4.80
N SER A 233 -19.52 -13.51 -3.59
CA SER A 233 -19.94 -12.61 -2.51
C SER A 233 -18.76 -12.34 -1.57
N LEU A 234 -18.93 -11.41 -0.62
CA LEU A 234 -17.91 -11.18 0.42
C LEU A 234 -17.68 -12.40 1.32
N ASN A 235 -18.68 -13.31 1.45
CA ASN A 235 -18.58 -14.45 2.34
C ASN A 235 -17.71 -15.59 1.78
N ASP A 236 -17.50 -15.61 0.48
CA ASP A 236 -16.71 -16.61 -0.25
C ASP A 236 -15.53 -15.98 -1.00
N CYS A 237 -15.02 -14.84 -0.49
CA CYS A 237 -13.91 -14.14 -1.10
C CYS A 237 -12.82 -13.82 -0.08
N TYR A 238 -11.78 -14.61 -0.12
CA TYR A 238 -10.59 -14.48 0.73
C TYR A 238 -9.35 -14.39 -0.16
N MET A 239 -8.33 -13.73 0.35
CA MET A 239 -7.05 -13.56 -0.30
C MET A 239 -5.93 -14.02 0.62
N SER A 240 -5.16 -15.01 0.19
CA SER A 240 -3.86 -15.32 0.78
C SER A 240 -2.79 -14.48 0.08
N VAL A 241 -2.00 -13.80 0.87
CA VAL A 241 -0.84 -13.01 0.42
C VAL A 241 0.39 -13.69 0.98
N ASP A 242 1.35 -14.02 0.15
CA ASP A 242 2.63 -14.60 0.56
C ASP A 242 3.76 -13.56 0.49
N SER A 243 4.90 -13.88 1.08
CA SER A 243 6.06 -12.99 1.19
C SER A 243 6.73 -12.64 -0.16
N THR A 244 6.24 -13.17 -1.26
CA THR A 244 6.72 -12.80 -2.61
C THR A 244 5.88 -11.69 -3.25
N THR A 245 4.82 -11.24 -2.57
CA THR A 245 3.87 -10.26 -3.12
C THR A 245 4.45 -8.86 -3.21
N ALA A 246 5.18 -8.40 -2.20
CA ALA A 246 5.81 -7.08 -2.20
C ALA A 246 6.94 -7.00 -1.16
N GLU A 247 7.79 -6.00 -1.31
CA GLU A 247 8.81 -5.59 -0.34
C GLU A 247 8.50 -4.17 0.14
N ASP A 248 8.91 -3.83 1.37
CA ASP A 248 8.74 -2.47 1.89
C ASP A 248 9.61 -1.46 1.13
N GLY A 249 9.31 -0.18 1.34
CA GLY A 249 10.05 0.92 0.75
C GLY A 249 11.39 1.22 1.44
N SER A 250 11.78 0.48 2.47
CA SER A 250 13.02 0.74 3.22
C SER A 250 14.26 0.19 2.50
N LYS A 251 15.43 0.62 2.97
CA LYS A 251 16.72 0.08 2.51
C LYS A 251 16.87 -1.42 2.77
N ALA A 252 16.21 -1.93 3.82
CA ALA A 252 16.26 -3.34 4.19
C ALA A 252 15.44 -4.23 3.25
N ALA A 253 14.46 -3.66 2.53
CA ALA A 253 13.57 -4.36 1.61
C ALA A 253 12.90 -5.57 2.29
N ASN A 254 12.22 -5.32 3.44
CA ASN A 254 11.54 -6.37 4.18
C ASN A 254 10.31 -6.85 3.40
N LYS A 255 10.17 -8.16 3.28
CA LYS A 255 9.05 -8.76 2.54
C LYS A 255 7.75 -8.70 3.34
N VAL A 256 6.63 -8.53 2.64
CA VAL A 256 5.29 -8.61 3.21
C VAL A 256 5.13 -9.88 4.07
N THR A 257 4.37 -9.77 5.15
CA THR A 257 4.03 -10.89 6.03
C THR A 257 2.97 -11.78 5.38
N ASP A 258 3.20 -13.10 5.43
CA ASP A 258 2.20 -14.07 4.94
C ASP A 258 0.90 -13.94 5.74
N VAL A 259 -0.20 -13.72 5.06
CA VAL A 259 -1.51 -13.49 5.70
C VAL A 259 -2.67 -13.95 4.84
N VAL A 260 -3.78 -14.29 5.49
CA VAL A 260 -5.09 -14.47 4.85
C VAL A 260 -6.01 -13.34 5.29
N LYS A 261 -6.60 -12.65 4.34
CA LYS A 261 -7.59 -11.59 4.58
C LYS A 261 -8.89 -11.91 3.84
N GLN A 262 -10.02 -11.67 4.51
CA GLN A 262 -11.28 -11.58 3.80
C GLN A 262 -11.29 -10.29 2.98
N VAL A 263 -11.78 -10.36 1.75
CA VAL A 263 -11.98 -9.18 0.91
C VAL A 263 -13.01 -8.27 1.58
N GLY A 264 -12.63 -7.03 1.89
CA GLY A 264 -13.46 -6.08 2.62
C GLY A 264 -14.49 -5.37 1.73
N SER A 265 -14.23 -5.31 0.42
CA SER A 265 -15.14 -4.77 -0.59
C SER A 265 -14.99 -5.55 -1.88
N LEU A 266 -16.11 -5.99 -2.44
CA LEU A 266 -16.17 -6.72 -3.70
C LEU A 266 -17.13 -5.99 -4.64
N THR A 267 -16.61 -5.49 -5.76
CA THR A 267 -17.44 -4.99 -6.87
C THR A 267 -17.68 -6.15 -7.83
N ALA A 268 -18.93 -6.57 -7.93
CA ALA A 268 -19.30 -7.65 -8.86
C ALA A 268 -19.18 -7.19 -10.31
N ASP A 269 -18.89 -8.12 -11.22
CA ASP A 269 -18.97 -7.86 -12.64
C ASP A 269 -20.43 -7.59 -13.03
N SER A 270 -20.67 -6.45 -13.62
CA SER A 270 -21.98 -6.02 -14.13
C SER A 270 -21.98 -5.83 -15.66
N THR A 271 -20.80 -5.92 -16.28
CA THR A 271 -20.65 -5.76 -17.72
C THR A 271 -21.13 -7.01 -18.44
N ALA A 272 -22.24 -6.85 -19.17
CA ALA A 272 -22.74 -7.94 -20.02
C ALA A 272 -21.74 -8.25 -21.15
N PRO A 273 -21.49 -9.53 -21.44
CA PRO A 273 -20.64 -9.91 -22.56
C PRO A 273 -21.17 -9.33 -23.87
N SER A 274 -20.34 -8.63 -24.59
CA SER A 274 -20.64 -8.16 -25.93
C SER A 274 -20.20 -9.21 -26.95
N LEU A 275 -21.04 -9.50 -27.95
CA LEU A 275 -20.62 -10.27 -29.09
C LEU A 275 -19.72 -9.38 -29.98
N GLY A 276 -18.41 -9.46 -29.72
CA GLY A 276 -17.41 -9.03 -30.69
C GLY A 276 -17.29 -10.05 -31.83
N ASP A 277 -16.12 -10.45 -32.20
CA ASP A 277 -15.91 -11.51 -33.16
C ASP A 277 -16.29 -12.88 -32.56
N PHE A 278 -17.04 -13.70 -33.29
CA PHE A 278 -17.31 -15.09 -32.97
C PHE A 278 -16.01 -15.89 -33.04
N THR A 279 -15.23 -15.90 -31.98
CA THR A 279 -14.01 -16.71 -31.86
C THR A 279 -14.27 -18.08 -31.22
N ASN A 280 -15.43 -18.26 -30.57
CA ASN A 280 -15.85 -19.54 -30.01
C ASN A 280 -16.81 -20.27 -30.94
N ALA A 281 -16.50 -21.50 -31.30
CA ALA A 281 -17.39 -22.33 -32.09
C ALA A 281 -18.66 -22.62 -31.29
N LEU A 282 -19.83 -22.21 -31.81
CA LEU A 282 -21.11 -22.61 -31.25
C LEU A 282 -21.38 -24.06 -31.74
N THR A 283 -21.40 -24.99 -30.77
CA THR A 283 -21.81 -26.37 -31.08
C THR A 283 -23.32 -26.45 -30.90
N LEU A 284 -24.04 -26.67 -31.98
CA LEU A 284 -25.49 -26.90 -31.96
C LEU A 284 -25.81 -28.31 -31.43
N ALA A 285 -26.90 -28.44 -30.69
CA ALA A 285 -27.42 -29.74 -30.35
C ALA A 285 -27.88 -30.47 -31.66
N GLU A 286 -27.80 -31.78 -31.67
CA GLU A 286 -28.15 -32.59 -32.87
C GLU A 286 -29.55 -32.24 -33.44
N ALA A 287 -30.51 -32.00 -32.54
CA ALA A 287 -31.86 -31.61 -32.95
C ALA A 287 -31.91 -30.23 -33.67
N ASP A 288 -31.08 -29.28 -33.23
CA ASP A 288 -31.00 -27.94 -33.83
C ASP A 288 -30.26 -27.99 -35.17
N SER A 289 -29.23 -28.84 -35.30
CA SER A 289 -28.53 -29.07 -36.55
C SER A 289 -29.47 -29.67 -37.62
N ILE A 290 -30.28 -30.68 -37.25
CA ILE A 290 -31.28 -31.29 -38.14
C ILE A 290 -32.32 -30.27 -38.55
N ALA A 291 -32.79 -29.39 -37.67
CA ALA A 291 -33.73 -28.34 -37.97
C ALA A 291 -33.18 -27.35 -38.98
N LEU A 292 -31.89 -26.95 -38.86
CA LEU A 292 -31.22 -26.06 -39.82
C LEU A 292 -31.05 -26.72 -41.20
N GLU A 293 -30.66 -27.99 -41.25
CA GLU A 293 -30.57 -28.75 -42.49
C GLU A 293 -31.93 -28.83 -43.20
N LEU A 294 -33.01 -29.10 -42.47
CA LEU A 294 -34.37 -29.15 -43.04
C LEU A 294 -34.81 -27.78 -43.58
N ILE A 295 -34.46 -26.69 -42.93
CA ILE A 295 -34.71 -25.31 -43.42
C ILE A 295 -33.91 -25.07 -44.72
N ALA A 296 -32.67 -25.47 -44.79
CA ALA A 296 -31.82 -25.30 -45.96
C ALA A 296 -32.33 -26.09 -47.15
N GLU A 297 -32.88 -27.29 -46.93
CA GLU A 297 -33.55 -28.08 -48.01
C GLU A 297 -34.82 -27.42 -48.55
N THR A 298 -35.62 -26.80 -47.68
CA THR A 298 -36.89 -26.15 -48.07
C THR A 298 -36.71 -24.72 -48.57
N ALA A 299 -35.61 -24.08 -48.25
CA ALA A 299 -35.24 -22.72 -48.66
C ALA A 299 -33.77 -22.66 -49.12
N PRO A 300 -33.45 -23.19 -50.29
CA PRO A 300 -32.06 -23.42 -50.73
C PRO A 300 -31.25 -22.14 -50.93
N ALA A 301 -31.83 -20.97 -50.76
CA ALA A 301 -31.12 -19.69 -50.75
C ALA A 301 -30.68 -19.24 -49.35
N LEU A 302 -30.98 -20.02 -48.29
CA LEU A 302 -30.56 -19.73 -46.92
C LEU A 302 -29.35 -20.56 -46.57
N PHE A 303 -28.47 -19.99 -45.75
CA PHE A 303 -27.28 -20.64 -45.20
C PHE A 303 -26.31 -21.18 -46.25
N THR A 304 -26.18 -20.51 -47.40
CA THR A 304 -25.28 -20.92 -48.48
C THR A 304 -23.85 -20.39 -48.30
N GLY A 305 -23.66 -19.46 -47.43
CA GLY A 305 -22.35 -18.88 -47.11
C GLY A 305 -22.42 -17.77 -46.06
N THR A 306 -21.31 -17.14 -45.81
CA THR A 306 -21.22 -16.04 -44.81
C THR A 306 -22.06 -14.82 -45.19
N ALA A 307 -22.36 -14.62 -46.49
CA ALA A 307 -23.10 -13.47 -46.98
C ALA A 307 -24.60 -13.51 -46.65
N ASP A 308 -25.16 -14.71 -46.46
CA ASP A 308 -26.60 -14.94 -46.22
C ASP A 308 -26.90 -15.63 -44.87
N THR A 309 -25.88 -15.82 -44.05
CA THR A 309 -26.05 -16.46 -42.74
C THR A 309 -25.91 -15.45 -41.65
N TYR A 310 -26.98 -15.24 -40.90
CA TYR A 310 -27.04 -14.33 -39.78
C TYR A 310 -27.57 -15.03 -38.54
N VAL A 311 -27.01 -14.69 -37.40
CA VAL A 311 -27.44 -15.19 -36.07
C VAL A 311 -28.00 -14.04 -35.26
N VAL A 312 -29.19 -14.23 -34.70
CA VAL A 312 -29.77 -13.33 -33.71
C VAL A 312 -29.68 -14.01 -32.36
N ILE A 313 -29.06 -13.33 -31.42
CA ILE A 313 -28.91 -13.83 -30.07
C ILE A 313 -29.78 -12.99 -29.16
N GLU A 314 -30.68 -13.66 -28.45
CA GLU A 314 -31.53 -13.03 -27.45
C GLU A 314 -30.84 -12.99 -26.09
N ASN A 315 -31.22 -12.04 -25.23
CA ASN A 315 -30.61 -11.75 -23.92
C ASN A 315 -30.64 -12.90 -22.92
N ARG A 316 -31.21 -14.03 -23.21
CA ARG A 316 -31.25 -15.23 -22.37
C ARG A 316 -30.48 -16.41 -22.94
N THR A 317 -29.90 -16.25 -24.13
CA THR A 317 -29.23 -17.34 -24.83
C THR A 317 -27.93 -17.72 -24.18
N PHE A 318 -27.14 -16.71 -23.76
CA PHE A 318 -25.89 -16.90 -23.09
C PHE A 318 -25.78 -15.97 -21.88
N LYS A 319 -25.03 -16.44 -20.89
CA LYS A 319 -24.61 -15.66 -19.74
C LYS A 319 -23.10 -15.83 -19.59
N ASP A 320 -22.44 -14.83 -19.05
CA ASP A 320 -21.06 -15.00 -18.62
C ASP A 320 -20.97 -15.85 -17.33
N ALA A 321 -19.76 -16.11 -16.89
CA ALA A 321 -19.52 -16.87 -15.66
C ALA A 321 -20.04 -16.17 -14.39
N ALA A 322 -20.22 -14.84 -14.43
CA ALA A 322 -20.86 -14.07 -13.36
C ALA A 322 -22.40 -14.08 -13.43
N ASN A 323 -23.00 -14.87 -14.36
CA ASN A 323 -24.43 -15.00 -14.59
C ASN A 323 -25.09 -13.74 -15.19
N VAL A 324 -24.30 -12.84 -15.80
CA VAL A 324 -24.78 -11.65 -16.50
C VAL A 324 -25.17 -12.05 -17.92
N SER A 325 -26.38 -11.68 -18.33
CA SER A 325 -26.90 -12.02 -19.67
C SER A 325 -26.21 -11.19 -20.75
N VAL A 326 -26.00 -11.82 -21.91
CA VAL A 326 -25.52 -11.13 -23.11
C VAL A 326 -26.44 -9.94 -23.45
N VAL A 327 -25.88 -8.82 -23.84
CA VAL A 327 -26.62 -7.69 -24.37
C VAL A 327 -27.04 -8.02 -25.81
N THR A 328 -28.35 -8.03 -26.07
CA THR A 328 -28.86 -8.16 -27.42
C THR A 328 -28.55 -6.90 -28.22
N THR A 329 -27.86 -7.04 -29.33
CA THR A 329 -27.56 -5.90 -30.23
C THR A 329 -28.76 -5.43 -31.04
N GLY A 330 -29.90 -6.15 -30.98
CA GLY A 330 -31.09 -5.86 -31.78
C GLY A 330 -30.88 -6.03 -33.29
N ALA A 331 -29.67 -6.38 -33.71
CA ALA A 331 -29.30 -6.64 -35.11
C ALA A 331 -28.74 -8.06 -35.25
N ALA A 332 -29.06 -8.70 -36.37
CA ALA A 332 -28.48 -9.99 -36.70
C ALA A 332 -26.98 -9.84 -36.99
N VAL A 333 -26.16 -10.73 -36.43
CA VAL A 333 -24.72 -10.78 -36.65
C VAL A 333 -24.44 -11.75 -37.81
N GLN A 334 -23.73 -11.28 -38.81
CA GLN A 334 -23.32 -12.11 -39.94
C GLN A 334 -22.28 -13.14 -39.52
N VAL A 335 -22.42 -14.37 -39.92
CA VAL A 335 -21.46 -15.43 -39.67
C VAL A 335 -20.16 -15.16 -40.41
N GLY A 336 -19.05 -15.03 -39.71
CA GLY A 336 -17.73 -14.73 -40.30
C GLY A 336 -17.09 -15.91 -41.05
N THR A 337 -17.44 -17.15 -40.68
CA THR A 337 -16.96 -18.38 -41.32
C THR A 337 -18.10 -19.36 -41.44
N PHE A 338 -18.30 -19.88 -42.64
CA PHE A 338 -19.28 -20.90 -42.94
C PHE A 338 -18.56 -22.15 -43.43
N THR A 339 -18.82 -23.30 -42.80
CA THR A 339 -18.35 -24.61 -43.25
C THR A 339 -19.58 -25.46 -43.55
N SER A 340 -19.78 -25.82 -44.83
CA SER A 340 -20.84 -26.69 -45.26
C SER A 340 -20.54 -28.16 -44.99
#